data_408e29166af16e5c273b7989c2f32735
#
_entry.id   408e29166af16e5c273b7989c2f32735
#
_cell.length_a   1.000
_cell.length_b   1.000
_cell.length_c   1.000
_cell.angle_alpha   90.00
_cell.angle_beta   90.00
_cell.angle_gamma   90.00
#
_symmetry.space_group_name_H-M   'P 1'
#
loop_
_entity.id
_entity.type
_entity.pdbx_description
1 polymer ?
#
loop_
_entity_poly.entity_id
_entity_poly.type
_entity_poly.pdbx_seq_one_letter_code
_entity_poly.pdbx_strand_id
1 'polypeptide(L)'
;MMRVLKSARIPLFLFRKSNHIFTVWQHLILLVIRQYEGKSYRMFCEWLIEAYYLRIFLQLSHIPHYTTLQKFSCRINGTLLEKIISSFILLISNTRRIFAGIDSTGFKITRASQYYTERTGMRRKYAKLSIGADVLQQIICTIKIRRAPTRHDNRDFRPIVTRISNILPLSVVTADKGYDSEENHVLVRELLHGFSIIPARYDCVPIWKTFGRYRKQMKRGYFKLLYNQRNKNETIVSVIKRLFGEHIRSRLVRTQNREISFRCVAYNAHRLTNLSIIIDGFYKAILNIFSPFMVIMQLANNQNYFKPRVHEEILCVTRVTHFAMLIFTLHLQPLRDNV
;
A
#
# COMPACT_ATOMS: atom_id res chain seq x y z
N MET A 1 8.29 -9.22 0.08
CA MET A 1 8.74 -8.58 1.35
C MET A 1 10.25 -8.33 1.38
N MET A 2 11.13 -9.29 1.07
CA MET A 2 12.60 -9.07 1.08
C MET A 2 13.04 -7.92 0.18
N ARG A 3 12.52 -7.81 -1.05
CA ARG A 3 12.79 -6.67 -1.96
C ARG A 3 12.42 -5.32 -1.32
N VAL A 4 11.29 -5.27 -0.61
CA VAL A 4 10.85 -4.05 0.12
C VAL A 4 11.85 -3.67 1.21
N LEU A 5 12.30 -4.64 2.00
CA LEU A 5 13.27 -4.39 3.08
C LEU A 5 14.62 -3.93 2.55
N LYS A 6 15.07 -4.49 1.41
CA LYS A 6 16.27 -4.06 0.70
C LYS A 6 16.11 -2.63 0.18
N SER A 7 15.01 -2.32 -0.51
CA SER A 7 14.69 -0.97 -1.00
C SER A 7 14.60 0.04 0.14
N ALA A 8 13.99 -0.34 1.27
CA ALA A 8 13.94 0.46 2.48
C ALA A 8 15.29 0.63 3.17
N ARG A 9 16.37 -0.02 2.69
CA ARG A 9 17.70 -0.04 3.31
C ARG A 9 17.61 -0.37 4.81
N ILE A 10 16.84 -1.43 5.14
CA ILE A 10 16.72 -1.90 6.51
C ILE A 10 17.97 -2.75 6.84
N PRO A 11 18.73 -2.45 7.91
CA PRO A 11 19.87 -3.23 8.28
C PRO A 11 19.47 -4.64 8.76
N LEU A 12 20.35 -5.60 8.59
CA LEU A 12 20.13 -6.98 9.06
C LEU A 12 20.06 -7.06 10.59
N PHE A 13 20.79 -6.19 11.30
CA PHE A 13 20.80 -6.11 12.75
C PHE A 13 20.67 -4.64 13.17
N LEU A 14 19.78 -4.36 14.14
CA LEU A 14 19.55 -3.00 14.65
C LEU A 14 20.55 -2.59 15.75
N PHE A 15 21.09 -3.57 16.48
CA PHE A 15 21.95 -3.32 17.61
C PHE A 15 23.21 -4.16 17.51
N ARG A 16 24.37 -3.52 17.66
CA ARG A 16 25.69 -4.18 17.60
C ARG A 16 25.88 -5.24 18.70
N LYS A 17 25.27 -5.03 19.87
CA LYS A 17 25.35 -5.93 21.04
C LYS A 17 24.25 -7.00 21.09
N SER A 18 23.52 -7.24 20.01
CA SER A 18 22.51 -8.32 19.97
C SER A 18 23.20 -9.68 19.72
N ASN A 19 22.56 -10.76 20.16
CA ASN A 19 23.08 -12.13 19.95
C ASN A 19 23.11 -12.58 18.49
N HIS A 20 22.64 -11.76 17.55
CA HIS A 20 22.63 -11.98 16.08
C HIS A 20 22.06 -13.33 15.60
N ILE A 21 21.27 -14.03 16.46
CA ILE A 21 20.64 -15.31 16.10
C ILE A 21 19.57 -15.11 15.02
N PHE A 22 18.79 -14.03 15.13
CA PHE A 22 17.75 -13.70 14.16
C PHE A 22 17.98 -12.31 13.60
N THR A 23 17.86 -12.20 12.27
CA THR A 23 17.94 -10.91 11.59
C THR A 23 16.67 -10.10 11.80
N VAL A 24 16.75 -8.78 11.64
CA VAL A 24 15.60 -7.87 11.63
C VAL A 24 14.63 -8.25 10.51
N TRP A 25 15.13 -8.68 9.37
CA TRP A 25 14.32 -9.11 8.23
C TRP A 25 13.48 -10.34 8.56
N GLN A 26 14.10 -11.36 9.19
CA GLN A 26 13.38 -12.55 9.65
C GLN A 26 12.25 -12.18 10.61
N HIS A 27 12.54 -11.36 11.63
CA HIS A 27 11.53 -10.90 12.60
C HIS A 27 10.38 -10.13 11.92
N LEU A 28 10.70 -9.21 11.00
CA LEU A 28 9.69 -8.40 10.29
C LEU A 28 8.79 -9.28 9.42
N ILE A 29 9.38 -10.21 8.66
CA ILE A 29 8.61 -11.11 7.79
C ILE A 29 7.73 -12.03 8.63
N LEU A 30 8.26 -12.62 9.69
CA LEU A 30 7.48 -13.46 10.61
C LEU A 30 6.32 -12.71 11.25
N LEU A 31 6.52 -11.45 11.67
CA LEU A 31 5.45 -10.62 12.24
C LEU A 31 4.39 -10.24 11.21
N VAL A 32 4.76 -10.01 9.96
CA VAL A 32 3.81 -9.78 8.87
C VAL A 32 2.99 -11.04 8.60
N ILE A 33 3.63 -12.20 8.48
CA ILE A 33 2.95 -13.49 8.28
C ILE A 33 2.02 -13.79 9.47
N ARG A 34 2.46 -13.52 10.70
CA ARG A 34 1.61 -13.67 11.89
C ARG A 34 0.32 -12.84 11.80
N GLN A 35 0.36 -11.62 11.20
CA GLN A 35 -0.87 -10.85 10.98
C GLN A 35 -1.81 -11.57 10.00
N TYR A 36 -1.27 -12.16 8.95
CA TYR A 36 -2.04 -12.95 7.99
C TYR A 36 -2.71 -14.14 8.65
N GLU A 37 -1.94 -14.91 9.40
CA GLU A 37 -2.42 -16.10 10.09
C GLU A 37 -3.40 -15.77 11.24
N GLY A 38 -3.49 -14.50 11.63
CA GLY A 38 -4.37 -14.09 12.73
C GLY A 38 -4.08 -14.76 14.06
N LYS A 39 -2.92 -15.41 14.22
CA LYS A 39 -2.55 -16.22 15.39
C LYS A 39 -1.99 -15.38 16.53
N SER A 40 -2.13 -15.87 17.78
CA SER A 40 -1.38 -15.34 18.92
C SER A 40 0.12 -15.61 18.73
N TYR A 41 0.98 -14.99 19.51
CA TYR A 41 2.44 -15.25 19.40
C TYR A 41 2.80 -16.72 19.68
N ARG A 42 2.14 -17.37 20.66
CA ARG A 42 2.37 -18.79 21.00
C ARG A 42 1.93 -19.70 19.86
N MET A 43 0.65 -19.63 19.47
CA MET A 43 0.11 -20.43 18.37
C MET A 43 0.84 -20.19 17.04
N PHE A 44 1.40 -19.01 16.83
CA PHE A 44 2.19 -18.74 15.64
C PHE A 44 3.53 -19.48 15.66
N CYS A 45 4.19 -19.53 16.81
CA CYS A 45 5.44 -20.30 16.94
C CYS A 45 5.20 -21.80 16.82
N GLU A 46 4.10 -22.33 17.35
CA GLU A 46 3.66 -23.72 17.14
C GLU A 46 3.39 -24.00 15.66
N TRP A 47 2.61 -23.15 15.00
CA TRP A 47 2.37 -23.27 13.56
C TRP A 47 3.67 -23.20 12.74
N LEU A 48 4.65 -22.40 13.17
CA LEU A 48 5.94 -22.27 12.49
C LEU A 48 6.75 -23.57 12.54
N ILE A 49 6.51 -24.48 13.49
CA ILE A 49 7.13 -25.80 13.54
C ILE A 49 6.75 -26.61 12.30
N GLU A 50 5.50 -26.52 11.87
CA GLU A 50 4.98 -27.24 10.71
C GLU A 50 5.30 -26.53 9.39
N ALA A 51 5.50 -25.23 9.42
CA ALA A 51 5.79 -24.42 8.23
C ALA A 51 7.23 -24.60 7.70
N TYR A 52 7.58 -25.84 7.33
CA TYR A 52 8.95 -26.24 6.94
C TYR A 52 9.54 -25.41 5.81
N TYR A 53 8.81 -25.24 4.70
CA TYR A 53 9.29 -24.46 3.56
C TYR A 53 9.54 -22.99 3.88
N LEU A 54 8.72 -22.41 4.76
CA LEU A 54 8.90 -21.03 5.21
C LEU A 54 10.19 -20.89 6.04
N ARG A 55 10.49 -21.87 6.88
CA ARG A 55 11.71 -21.88 7.69
C ARG A 55 12.96 -21.95 6.82
N ILE A 56 12.97 -22.82 5.81
CA ILE A 56 14.07 -22.91 4.83
C ILE A 56 14.20 -21.60 4.07
N PHE A 57 13.09 -21.08 3.52
CA PHE A 57 13.10 -19.83 2.76
C PHE A 57 13.65 -18.65 3.56
N LEU A 58 13.35 -18.59 4.85
CA LEU A 58 13.86 -17.55 5.75
C LEU A 58 15.22 -17.89 6.35
N GLN A 59 15.79 -19.06 6.05
CA GLN A 59 17.06 -19.54 6.61
C GLN A 59 17.07 -19.47 8.14
N LEU A 60 16.01 -19.95 8.77
CA LEU A 60 15.88 -19.96 10.23
C LEU A 60 16.67 -21.15 10.79
N SER A 61 17.76 -20.89 11.53
CA SER A 61 18.51 -21.91 12.26
C SER A 61 17.67 -22.55 13.38
N HIS A 62 16.85 -21.74 14.04
CA HIS A 62 15.99 -22.15 15.14
C HIS A 62 14.64 -21.46 15.02
N ILE A 63 13.62 -22.03 15.66
CA ILE A 63 12.31 -21.38 15.78
C ILE A 63 12.40 -20.34 16.90
N PRO A 64 12.06 -19.06 16.63
CA PRO A 64 12.10 -18.05 17.66
C PRO A 64 11.04 -18.33 18.72
N HIS A 65 11.43 -18.22 19.98
CA HIS A 65 10.47 -18.28 21.08
C HIS A 65 9.45 -17.12 20.96
N TYR A 66 8.21 -17.35 21.34
CA TYR A 66 7.13 -16.36 21.21
C TYR A 66 7.44 -15.02 21.88
N THR A 67 8.18 -15.02 23.00
CA THR A 67 8.62 -13.80 23.69
C THR A 67 9.64 -13.01 22.87
N THR A 68 10.48 -13.67 22.05
CA THR A 68 11.45 -13.02 21.17
C THR A 68 10.72 -12.17 20.13
N LEU A 69 9.71 -12.74 19.46
CA LEU A 69 8.87 -12.01 18.50
C LEU A 69 8.09 -10.87 19.18
N GLN A 70 7.53 -11.13 20.35
CA GLN A 70 6.78 -10.13 21.11
C GLN A 70 7.69 -8.96 21.56
N LYS A 71 8.87 -9.26 22.13
CA LYS A 71 9.85 -8.25 22.54
C LYS A 71 10.34 -7.43 21.34
N PHE A 72 10.62 -8.07 20.21
CA PHE A 72 11.00 -7.37 18.98
C PHE A 72 9.88 -6.43 18.53
N SER A 73 8.63 -6.90 18.45
CA SER A 73 7.46 -6.07 18.11
C SER A 73 7.29 -4.85 19.03
N CYS A 74 7.62 -4.98 20.33
CA CYS A 74 7.58 -3.87 21.28
C CYS A 74 8.72 -2.87 21.07
N ARG A 75 9.91 -3.34 20.67
CA ARG A 75 11.13 -2.52 20.55
C ARG A 75 11.24 -1.78 19.22
N ILE A 76 10.69 -2.34 18.15
CA ILE A 76 10.81 -1.75 16.82
C ILE A 76 10.33 -0.30 16.80
N ASN A 77 11.05 0.56 16.08
CA ASN A 77 10.66 1.96 15.96
C ASN A 77 9.50 2.12 14.94
N GLY A 78 8.57 3.06 15.21
CA GLY A 78 7.48 3.40 14.31
C GLY A 78 7.95 4.00 13.00
N THR A 79 9.00 4.82 13.05
CA THR A 79 9.61 5.41 11.86
C THR A 79 10.17 4.36 10.90
N LEU A 80 10.69 3.24 11.43
CA LEU A 80 11.15 2.13 10.61
C LEU A 80 9.97 1.44 9.89
N LEU A 81 8.83 1.24 10.56
CA LEU A 81 7.63 0.70 9.93
C LEU A 81 7.04 1.65 8.89
N GLU A 82 7.05 2.97 9.16
CA GLU A 82 6.65 3.98 8.17
C GLU A 82 7.56 3.94 6.93
N LYS A 83 8.87 3.81 7.12
CA LYS A 83 9.84 3.67 6.03
C LYS A 83 9.58 2.41 5.20
N ILE A 84 9.22 1.30 5.83
CA ILE A 84 8.84 0.07 5.12
C ILE A 84 7.55 0.30 4.32
N ILE A 85 6.52 0.92 4.91
CA ILE A 85 5.25 1.22 4.23
C ILE A 85 5.50 2.09 3.00
N SER A 86 6.29 3.15 3.11
CA SER A 86 6.59 4.04 1.98
C SER A 86 7.43 3.38 0.89
N SER A 87 8.23 2.38 1.23
CA SER A 87 9.08 1.69 0.24
C SER A 87 8.31 0.76 -0.69
N PHE A 88 7.07 0.38 -0.36
CA PHE A 88 6.25 -0.43 -1.27
C PHE A 88 5.91 0.31 -2.56
N ILE A 89 5.58 1.60 -2.48
CA ILE A 89 5.23 2.37 -3.67
C ILE A 89 6.44 2.56 -4.60
N LEU A 90 7.64 2.66 -4.05
CA LEU A 90 8.88 2.79 -4.82
C LEU A 90 9.21 1.55 -5.66
N LEU A 91 8.71 0.37 -5.26
CA LEU A 91 8.89 -0.86 -6.03
C LEU A 91 7.93 -1.01 -7.21
N ILE A 92 6.80 -0.29 -7.18
CA ILE A 92 5.73 -0.45 -8.16
C ILE A 92 5.70 0.76 -9.11
N SER A 93 5.94 1.94 -8.57
CA SER A 93 5.90 3.19 -9.32
C SER A 93 7.22 3.42 -10.06
N ASN A 94 7.27 3.03 -11.31
CA ASN A 94 8.41 3.28 -12.19
C ASN A 94 8.56 4.74 -12.61
N THR A 95 7.55 5.56 -12.28
CA THR A 95 7.64 6.92 -12.71
C THR A 95 6.80 7.79 -11.87
N ARG A 96 7.02 8.75 -11.39
CA ARG A 96 6.18 9.77 -11.85
C ARG A 96 5.49 10.56 -10.78
N ARG A 97 4.30 10.45 -10.64
CA ARG A 97 3.45 11.27 -9.77
C ARG A 97 2.40 10.40 -9.12
N ILE A 98 2.18 10.54 -7.84
CA ILE A 98 1.19 9.77 -7.09
C ILE A 98 -0.18 10.44 -7.23
N PHE A 99 -1.19 9.64 -7.53
CA PHE A 99 -2.59 10.01 -7.33
C PHE A 99 -2.97 9.63 -5.89
N ALA A 100 -2.84 10.57 -4.96
CA ALA A 100 -3.05 10.31 -3.55
C ALA A 100 -4.52 10.40 -3.16
N GLY A 101 -5.00 9.38 -2.46
CA GLY A 101 -6.27 9.41 -1.74
C GLY A 101 -6.02 9.46 -0.25
N ILE A 102 -6.76 10.31 0.46
CA ILE A 102 -6.67 10.45 1.92
C ILE A 102 -7.99 10.06 2.54
N ASP A 103 -7.93 9.17 3.54
CA ASP A 103 -9.10 8.72 4.28
C ASP A 103 -8.71 8.33 5.71
N SER A 104 -9.70 8.17 6.58
CA SER A 104 -9.47 7.75 7.96
C SER A 104 -10.48 6.71 8.41
N THR A 105 -10.03 5.81 9.28
CA THR A 105 -10.87 4.75 9.83
C THR A 105 -10.57 4.53 11.31
N GLY A 106 -11.54 3.96 12.03
CA GLY A 106 -11.39 3.56 13.43
C GLY A 106 -11.14 2.06 13.59
N PHE A 107 -10.25 1.70 14.52
CA PHE A 107 -10.06 0.34 15.02
C PHE A 107 -10.49 0.25 16.46
N LYS A 108 -11.28 -0.78 16.80
CA LYS A 108 -11.82 -1.00 18.16
C LYS A 108 -10.70 -1.45 19.09
N ILE A 109 -10.55 -0.76 20.22
CA ILE A 109 -9.57 -1.12 21.28
C ILE A 109 -10.28 -1.75 22.47
N THR A 110 -11.51 -1.33 22.76
CA THR A 110 -12.28 -1.82 23.89
C THR A 110 -12.64 -3.27 23.65
N ARG A 111 -12.34 -4.12 24.62
CA ARG A 111 -12.64 -5.57 24.61
C ARG A 111 -13.96 -5.91 25.26
N ALA A 112 -14.52 -5.00 26.03
CA ALA A 112 -15.82 -5.19 26.67
C ALA A 112 -16.91 -5.40 25.61
N SER A 113 -17.86 -6.28 25.90
CA SER A 113 -19.01 -6.52 25.04
C SER A 113 -19.84 -5.26 24.83
N GLN A 114 -20.63 -5.23 23.78
CA GLN A 114 -21.51 -4.10 23.50
C GLN A 114 -22.51 -3.90 24.65
N TYR A 115 -23.11 -4.97 25.10
CA TYR A 115 -24.03 -4.99 26.22
C TYR A 115 -23.42 -4.38 27.50
N TYR A 116 -22.20 -4.80 27.86
CA TYR A 116 -21.51 -4.28 29.04
C TYR A 116 -21.19 -2.78 28.93
N THR A 117 -20.75 -2.32 27.75
CA THR A 117 -20.42 -0.90 27.54
C THR A 117 -21.67 -0.01 27.56
N GLU A 118 -22.79 -0.49 27.05
CA GLU A 118 -24.07 0.23 27.08
C GLU A 118 -24.63 0.30 28.52
N ARG A 119 -24.64 -0.83 29.24
CA ARG A 119 -25.10 -0.90 30.62
C ARG A 119 -24.29 -0.04 31.59
N THR A 120 -22.98 0.04 31.40
CA THR A 120 -22.07 0.79 32.30
C THR A 120 -21.83 2.23 31.85
N GLY A 121 -22.39 2.66 30.73
CA GLY A 121 -22.13 3.99 30.15
C GLY A 121 -20.66 4.20 29.72
N MET A 122 -19.87 3.13 29.61
CA MET A 122 -18.46 3.21 29.30
C MET A 122 -18.26 3.64 27.84
N ARG A 123 -17.53 4.73 27.63
CA ARG A 123 -17.17 5.17 26.27
C ARG A 123 -16.23 4.19 25.62
N ARG A 124 -16.60 3.69 24.44
CA ARG A 124 -15.75 2.81 23.64
C ARG A 124 -14.52 3.55 23.15
N LYS A 125 -13.34 3.01 23.50
CA LYS A 125 -12.06 3.53 23.03
C LYS A 125 -11.75 2.97 21.65
N TYR A 126 -11.27 3.81 20.74
CA TYR A 126 -10.81 3.42 19.42
C TYR A 126 -9.48 4.10 19.07
N ALA A 127 -8.72 3.46 18.18
CA ALA A 127 -7.58 4.08 17.53
C ALA A 127 -8.01 4.52 16.14
N LYS A 128 -7.73 5.77 15.79
CA LYS A 128 -7.96 6.32 14.47
C LYS A 128 -6.70 6.13 13.63
N LEU A 129 -6.87 5.48 12.49
CA LEU A 129 -5.87 5.37 11.44
C LEU A 129 -6.27 6.31 10.30
N SER A 130 -5.42 7.28 10.00
CA SER A 130 -5.51 8.09 8.78
C SER A 130 -4.48 7.54 7.81
N ILE A 131 -4.91 7.25 6.58
CA ILE A 131 -4.09 6.69 5.51
C ILE A 131 -3.94 7.70 4.38
N GLY A 132 -2.77 7.70 3.76
CA GLY A 132 -2.54 8.28 2.47
C GLY A 132 -2.05 7.19 1.53
N ALA A 133 -2.81 6.90 0.49
CA ALA A 133 -2.54 5.81 -0.43
C ALA A 133 -2.50 6.28 -1.88
N ASP A 134 -1.72 5.61 -2.70
CA ASP A 134 -1.85 5.73 -4.15
C ASP A 134 -3.12 5.00 -4.59
N VAL A 135 -4.05 5.77 -5.14
CA VAL A 135 -5.36 5.29 -5.53
C VAL A 135 -5.30 4.35 -6.72
N LEU A 136 -4.35 4.56 -7.64
CA LEU A 136 -4.22 3.75 -8.85
C LEU A 136 -3.75 2.33 -8.52
N GLN A 137 -2.71 2.22 -7.71
CA GLN A 137 -2.14 0.94 -7.32
C GLN A 137 -2.79 0.34 -6.07
N GLN A 138 -3.57 1.16 -5.32
CA GLN A 138 -4.15 0.81 -4.03
C GLN A 138 -3.07 0.39 -3.00
N ILE A 139 -1.98 1.14 -2.95
CA ILE A 139 -0.86 0.95 -2.02
C ILE A 139 -0.85 2.07 -1.00
N ILE A 140 -0.75 1.73 0.26
CA ILE A 140 -0.61 2.70 1.34
C ILE A 140 0.81 3.27 1.29
N CYS A 141 0.91 4.59 1.11
CA CYS A 141 2.18 5.31 1.07
C CYS A 141 2.60 5.80 2.45
N THR A 142 1.65 6.26 3.25
CA THR A 142 1.89 6.76 4.61
C THR A 142 0.69 6.56 5.51
N ILE A 143 0.95 6.53 6.82
CA ILE A 143 -0.08 6.36 7.83
C ILE A 143 0.12 7.37 8.98
N LYS A 144 -0.98 7.69 9.66
CA LYS A 144 -0.96 8.39 10.94
C LYS A 144 -1.96 7.76 11.90
N ILE A 145 -1.50 7.43 13.10
CA ILE A 145 -2.32 6.76 14.10
C ILE A 145 -2.53 7.71 15.28
N ARG A 146 -3.78 7.90 15.66
CA ARG A 146 -4.18 8.70 16.82
C ARG A 146 -5.13 7.93 17.72
N ARG A 147 -5.32 8.41 18.93
CA ARG A 147 -6.30 7.88 19.89
C ARG A 147 -7.48 8.80 20.04
N ALA A 148 -8.64 8.19 20.29
CA ALA A 148 -9.82 8.94 20.71
C ALA A 148 -9.68 9.52 22.14
N PRO A 149 -10.28 10.68 22.42
CA PRO A 149 -10.96 11.58 21.51
C PRO A 149 -9.96 12.22 20.55
N THR A 150 -10.28 12.21 19.28
CA THR A 150 -9.37 12.75 18.27
C THR A 150 -9.78 14.15 17.88
N ARG A 151 -8.79 14.95 17.55
CA ARG A 151 -9.00 16.22 16.87
C ARG A 151 -9.56 15.97 15.46
N HIS A 152 -10.11 17.00 14.84
CA HIS A 152 -10.63 16.95 13.48
C HIS A 152 -9.64 16.32 12.49
N ASP A 153 -10.15 15.58 11.52
CA ASP A 153 -9.41 14.86 10.47
C ASP A 153 -8.50 15.78 9.68
N ASN A 154 -8.94 17.01 9.47
CA ASN A 154 -8.19 18.06 8.80
C ASN A 154 -6.73 18.22 9.29
N ARG A 155 -6.48 18.01 10.60
CA ARG A 155 -5.11 18.09 11.16
C ARG A 155 -4.18 16.95 10.73
N ASP A 156 -4.72 15.87 10.17
CA ASP A 156 -3.92 14.76 9.66
C ASP A 156 -3.56 14.95 8.18
N PHE A 157 -4.27 15.79 7.47
CA PHE A 157 -4.09 16.02 6.05
C PHE A 157 -2.67 16.49 5.72
N ARG A 158 -2.25 17.64 6.27
CA ARG A 158 -0.95 18.24 6.01
C ARG A 158 0.21 17.27 6.22
N PRO A 159 0.38 16.61 7.39
CA PRO A 159 1.50 15.69 7.60
C PRO A 159 1.44 14.45 6.69
N ILE A 160 0.27 13.98 6.31
CA ILE A 160 0.13 12.84 5.39
C ILE A 160 0.57 13.24 3.98
N VAL A 161 0.01 14.33 3.46
CA VAL A 161 0.31 14.79 2.08
C VAL A 161 1.78 15.17 1.93
N THR A 162 2.35 15.89 2.90
CA THR A 162 3.77 16.25 2.89
C THR A 162 4.68 15.00 2.91
N ARG A 163 4.32 13.97 3.68
CA ARG A 163 5.08 12.71 3.67
C ARG A 163 4.99 11.98 2.33
N ILE A 164 3.83 11.99 1.67
CA ILE A 164 3.69 11.39 0.34
C ILE A 164 4.54 12.15 -0.68
N SER A 165 4.51 13.48 -0.66
CA SER A 165 5.28 14.31 -1.59
C SER A 165 6.80 14.14 -1.44
N ASN A 166 7.26 13.77 -0.21
CA ASN A 166 8.66 13.43 0.05
C ASN A 166 9.08 12.07 -0.52
N ILE A 167 8.11 11.20 -0.87
CA ILE A 167 8.39 9.92 -1.51
C ILE A 167 8.44 10.10 -3.03
N LEU A 168 7.39 10.69 -3.60
CA LEU A 168 7.22 10.94 -5.03
C LEU A 168 6.35 12.20 -5.23
N PRO A 169 6.54 12.93 -6.33
CA PRO A 169 5.70 14.07 -6.66
C PRO A 169 4.21 13.71 -6.75
N LEU A 170 3.35 14.65 -6.37
CA LEU A 170 1.90 14.49 -6.42
C LEU A 170 1.34 14.88 -7.78
N SER A 171 0.39 14.12 -8.31
CA SER A 171 -0.45 14.53 -9.45
C SER A 171 -1.78 15.09 -8.98
N VAL A 172 -2.57 14.25 -8.32
CA VAL A 172 -3.88 14.59 -7.79
C VAL A 172 -3.96 14.15 -6.34
N VAL A 173 -4.61 14.94 -5.50
CA VAL A 173 -4.94 14.58 -4.12
C VAL A 173 -6.43 14.65 -3.93
N THR A 174 -7.04 13.53 -3.57
CA THR A 174 -8.47 13.44 -3.26
C THR A 174 -8.69 13.16 -1.78
N ALA A 175 -9.65 13.83 -1.17
CA ALA A 175 -10.04 13.59 0.21
C ALA A 175 -11.55 13.88 0.40
N ASP A 176 -12.10 13.39 1.50
CA ASP A 176 -13.51 13.62 1.85
C ASP A 176 -13.78 15.08 2.27
N LYS A 177 -15.05 15.48 2.27
CA LYS A 177 -15.57 16.78 2.75
C LYS A 177 -15.06 17.14 4.17
N GLY A 178 -14.71 16.14 4.99
CA GLY A 178 -14.12 16.35 6.31
C GLY A 178 -12.76 17.06 6.29
N TYR A 179 -12.06 17.04 5.17
CA TYR A 179 -10.77 17.69 4.95
C TYR A 179 -10.89 19.05 4.24
N ASP A 180 -12.11 19.58 4.02
CA ASP A 180 -12.34 20.86 3.37
C ASP A 180 -11.72 22.01 4.16
N SER A 181 -10.67 22.60 3.59
CA SER A 181 -9.98 23.77 4.11
C SER A 181 -9.22 24.43 2.97
N GLU A 182 -9.25 25.76 2.89
CA GLU A 182 -8.47 26.50 1.90
C GLU A 182 -6.98 26.22 2.05
N GLU A 183 -6.49 26.12 3.29
CA GLU A 183 -5.09 25.79 3.60
C GLU A 183 -4.65 24.44 3.00
N ASN A 184 -5.53 23.45 2.96
CA ASN A 184 -5.25 22.16 2.36
C ASN A 184 -5.13 22.26 0.83
N HIS A 185 -5.97 23.08 0.20
CA HIS A 185 -5.88 23.32 -1.23
C HIS A 185 -4.60 24.09 -1.59
N VAL A 186 -4.27 25.14 -0.83
CA VAL A 186 -3.03 25.92 -0.98
C VAL A 186 -1.80 25.01 -0.82
N LEU A 187 -1.77 24.17 0.22
CA LEU A 187 -0.70 23.23 0.44
C LEU A 187 -0.47 22.35 -0.78
N VAL A 188 -1.53 21.74 -1.33
CA VAL A 188 -1.39 20.80 -2.44
C VAL A 188 -1.05 21.51 -3.74
N ARG A 189 -1.71 22.65 -4.04
CA ARG A 189 -1.61 23.30 -5.35
C ARG A 189 -0.44 24.25 -5.47
N GLU A 190 -0.14 25.00 -4.43
CA GLU A 190 0.90 26.02 -4.47
C GLU A 190 2.24 25.52 -3.95
N LEU A 191 2.22 24.77 -2.81
CA LEU A 191 3.46 24.29 -2.20
C LEU A 191 3.95 22.96 -2.77
N LEU A 192 3.04 22.04 -3.11
CA LEU A 192 3.40 20.69 -3.56
C LEU A 192 3.14 20.46 -5.06
N HIS A 193 2.68 21.47 -5.78
CA HIS A 193 2.46 21.47 -7.23
C HIS A 193 1.60 20.29 -7.74
N GLY A 194 0.64 19.85 -6.92
CA GLY A 194 -0.37 18.86 -7.25
C GLY A 194 -1.73 19.48 -7.51
N PHE A 195 -2.72 18.68 -7.91
CA PHE A 195 -4.09 19.12 -8.07
C PHE A 195 -4.96 18.55 -6.95
N SER A 196 -5.65 19.40 -6.18
CA SER A 196 -6.51 18.97 -5.06
C SER A 196 -7.97 18.92 -5.45
N ILE A 197 -8.66 17.81 -5.12
CA ILE A 197 -10.11 17.65 -5.27
C ILE A 197 -10.66 17.26 -3.90
N ILE A 198 -11.14 18.27 -3.16
CA ILE A 198 -11.75 18.13 -1.84
C ILE A 198 -13.08 18.92 -1.93
N PRO A 199 -14.24 18.24 -1.98
CA PRO A 199 -15.51 18.92 -2.06
C PRO A 199 -15.77 19.79 -0.85
N ALA A 200 -16.42 20.93 -1.07
CA ALA A 200 -16.77 21.83 0.02
C ALA A 200 -17.74 21.17 1.01
N ARG A 201 -17.50 21.38 2.30
CA ARG A 201 -18.26 20.75 3.37
C ARG A 201 -19.71 21.25 3.46
N TYR A 202 -19.90 22.56 3.26
CA TYR A 202 -21.20 23.20 3.38
C TYR A 202 -21.75 23.58 2.01
N ASP A 203 -22.53 22.70 1.42
CA ASP A 203 -23.13 22.90 0.10
C ASP A 203 -24.19 24.02 0.11
N CYS A 204 -24.90 24.21 1.25
CA CYS A 204 -25.94 25.23 1.43
C CYS A 204 -25.41 26.68 1.47
N VAL A 205 -24.12 26.89 1.80
CA VAL A 205 -23.55 28.24 1.82
C VAL A 205 -23.33 28.73 0.39
N PRO A 206 -23.80 29.90 -0.03
CA PRO A 206 -23.55 30.44 -1.35
C PRO A 206 -22.09 30.61 -1.68
N ILE A 207 -21.72 30.51 -2.97
CA ILE A 207 -20.32 30.58 -3.44
C ILE A 207 -19.67 31.90 -3.00
N TRP A 208 -20.39 33.02 -3.09
CA TRP A 208 -19.88 34.35 -2.73
C TRP A 208 -19.58 34.49 -1.24
N LYS A 209 -20.29 33.76 -0.34
CA LYS A 209 -20.03 33.71 1.09
C LYS A 209 -18.95 32.69 1.48
N THR A 210 -18.53 31.83 0.54
CA THR A 210 -17.50 30.83 0.83
C THR A 210 -16.14 31.49 0.88
N PHE A 211 -15.38 31.28 1.95
CA PHE A 211 -14.00 31.77 2.05
C PHE A 211 -13.07 30.89 1.23
N GLY A 212 -12.10 31.52 0.55
CA GLY A 212 -11.03 30.83 -0.17
C GLY A 212 -11.31 30.70 -1.68
N ARG A 213 -10.23 30.83 -2.48
CA ARG A 213 -10.26 30.75 -3.94
C ARG A 213 -10.59 29.33 -4.41
N TYR A 214 -9.89 28.36 -3.88
CA TYR A 214 -9.98 26.97 -4.31
C TYR A 214 -11.27 26.30 -3.84
N ARG A 215 -11.76 26.64 -2.63
CA ARG A 215 -13.05 26.19 -2.13
C ARG A 215 -14.21 26.72 -2.97
N LYS A 216 -14.14 27.99 -3.43
CA LYS A 216 -15.10 28.55 -4.39
C LYS A 216 -15.08 27.78 -5.71
N GLN A 217 -13.86 27.43 -6.19
CA GLN A 217 -13.71 26.62 -7.41
C GLN A 217 -14.35 25.23 -7.24
N MET A 218 -14.16 24.55 -6.12
CA MET A 218 -14.76 23.25 -5.85
C MET A 218 -16.30 23.31 -5.82
N LYS A 219 -16.89 24.42 -5.37
CA LYS A 219 -18.33 24.63 -5.41
C LYS A 219 -18.89 24.88 -6.81
N ARG A 220 -18.12 25.51 -7.69
CA ARG A 220 -18.50 25.71 -9.11
C ARG A 220 -18.51 24.40 -9.88
N GLY A 221 -17.63 23.47 -9.51
CA GLY A 221 -17.54 22.16 -10.10
C GLY A 221 -16.16 21.56 -10.01
N TYR A 222 -16.08 20.25 -10.09
CA TYR A 222 -14.85 19.47 -10.13
C TYR A 222 -15.03 18.18 -10.93
N PHE A 223 -13.93 17.56 -11.36
CA PHE A 223 -13.95 16.32 -12.13
C PHE A 223 -14.44 15.15 -11.27
N LYS A 224 -15.72 14.80 -11.38
CA LYS A 224 -16.36 13.72 -10.60
C LYS A 224 -15.67 12.36 -10.82
N LEU A 225 -15.24 12.04 -12.05
CA LEU A 225 -14.56 10.78 -12.36
C LEU A 225 -13.26 10.63 -11.56
N LEU A 226 -12.45 11.69 -11.46
CA LEU A 226 -11.24 11.69 -10.64
C LEU A 226 -11.57 11.62 -9.15
N TYR A 227 -12.58 12.36 -8.70
CA TYR A 227 -13.00 12.32 -7.30
C TYR A 227 -13.50 10.94 -6.89
N ASN A 228 -14.26 10.26 -7.74
CA ASN A 228 -14.81 8.93 -7.45
C ASN A 228 -13.72 7.87 -7.23
N GLN A 229 -12.50 8.10 -7.73
CA GLN A 229 -11.36 7.23 -7.43
C GLN A 229 -11.05 7.17 -5.92
N ARG A 230 -11.50 8.15 -5.12
CA ARG A 230 -11.43 8.12 -3.66
C ARG A 230 -12.04 6.84 -3.05
N ASN A 231 -13.07 6.29 -3.67
CA ASN A 231 -13.74 5.08 -3.19
C ASN A 231 -12.77 3.88 -3.05
N LYS A 232 -11.65 3.90 -3.77
CA LYS A 232 -10.60 2.89 -3.62
C LYS A 232 -9.93 2.93 -2.23
N ASN A 233 -9.95 4.07 -1.54
CA ASN A 233 -9.47 4.14 -0.15
C ASN A 233 -10.41 3.37 0.79
N GLU A 234 -11.71 3.46 0.58
CA GLU A 234 -12.71 2.69 1.32
C GLU A 234 -12.48 1.18 1.09
N THR A 235 -12.15 0.79 -0.16
CA THR A 235 -11.75 -0.58 -0.49
C THR A 235 -10.51 -1.00 0.28
N ILE A 236 -9.46 -0.17 0.34
CA ILE A 236 -8.24 -0.45 1.11
C ILE A 236 -8.59 -0.73 2.58
N VAL A 237 -9.37 0.17 3.19
CA VAL A 237 -9.80 0.05 4.58
C VAL A 237 -10.64 -1.21 4.82
N SER A 238 -11.58 -1.48 3.93
CA SER A 238 -12.45 -2.67 3.99
C SER A 238 -11.61 -3.96 3.93
N VAL A 239 -10.66 -4.03 3.01
CA VAL A 239 -9.75 -5.19 2.89
C VAL A 239 -8.92 -5.37 4.15
N ILE A 240 -8.34 -4.31 4.72
CA ILE A 240 -7.57 -4.38 5.96
C ILE A 240 -8.43 -4.95 7.09
N LYS A 241 -9.66 -4.44 7.25
CA LYS A 241 -10.58 -4.92 8.30
C LYS A 241 -11.03 -6.36 8.08
N ARG A 242 -11.28 -6.75 6.85
CA ARG A 242 -11.67 -8.11 6.49
C ARG A 242 -10.55 -9.13 6.72
N LEU A 243 -9.30 -8.81 6.32
CA LEU A 243 -8.16 -9.71 6.45
C LEU A 243 -7.66 -9.80 7.90
N PHE A 244 -7.63 -8.68 8.62
CA PHE A 244 -6.96 -8.61 9.93
C PHE A 244 -7.90 -8.33 11.10
N GLY A 245 -9.19 -8.12 10.83
CA GLY A 245 -10.22 -7.79 11.81
C GLY A 245 -10.21 -6.31 12.25
N GLU A 246 -11.29 -5.90 12.89
CA GLU A 246 -11.45 -4.53 13.40
C GLU A 246 -10.88 -4.33 14.81
N HIS A 247 -10.72 -5.41 15.57
CA HIS A 247 -10.26 -5.35 16.96
C HIS A 247 -8.73 -5.38 17.04
N ILE A 248 -8.17 -4.49 17.86
CA ILE A 248 -6.76 -4.50 18.21
C ILE A 248 -6.56 -5.40 19.43
N ARG A 249 -5.68 -6.40 19.30
CA ARG A 249 -5.40 -7.39 20.35
C ARG A 249 -4.41 -6.86 21.40
N SER A 250 -3.56 -5.94 21.03
CA SER A 250 -2.55 -5.36 21.91
C SER A 250 -3.17 -4.50 23.01
N ARG A 251 -2.56 -4.50 24.21
CA ARG A 251 -3.06 -3.76 25.37
C ARG A 251 -2.46 -2.35 25.51
N LEU A 252 -1.14 -2.24 25.31
CA LEU A 252 -0.42 -0.98 25.46
C LEU A 252 -0.52 -0.10 24.23
N VAL A 253 -0.56 1.22 24.41
CA VAL A 253 -0.62 2.22 23.31
C VAL A 253 0.41 1.97 22.24
N ARG A 254 1.65 1.76 22.66
CA ARG A 254 2.79 1.56 21.77
C ARG A 254 2.61 0.30 20.92
N THR A 255 2.19 -0.80 21.53
CA THR A 255 1.98 -2.08 20.83
C THR A 255 0.76 -2.05 19.92
N GLN A 256 -0.29 -1.29 20.29
CA GLN A 256 -1.46 -1.09 19.45
C GLN A 256 -1.11 -0.35 18.16
N ASN A 257 -0.30 0.73 18.27
CA ASN A 257 0.17 1.45 17.09
C ASN A 257 1.03 0.54 16.19
N ARG A 258 1.89 -0.31 16.79
CA ARG A 258 2.69 -1.30 16.04
C ARG A 258 1.81 -2.32 15.33
N GLU A 259 0.77 -2.82 16.01
CA GLU A 259 -0.16 -3.79 15.42
C GLU A 259 -0.87 -3.20 14.20
N ILE A 260 -1.36 -1.97 14.29
CA ILE A 260 -1.98 -1.27 13.15
C ILE A 260 -0.96 -1.08 12.03
N SER A 261 0.25 -0.64 12.33
CA SER A 261 1.31 -0.47 11.32
C SER A 261 1.65 -1.79 10.63
N PHE A 262 1.76 -2.91 11.37
CA PHE A 262 1.99 -4.23 10.78
C PHE A 262 0.83 -4.69 9.89
N ARG A 263 -0.43 -4.36 10.23
CA ARG A 263 -1.58 -4.62 9.35
C ARG A 263 -1.48 -3.87 8.04
N CYS A 264 -1.02 -2.61 8.07
CA CYS A 264 -0.80 -1.81 6.87
C CYS A 264 0.36 -2.39 6.02
N VAL A 265 1.46 -2.83 6.64
CA VAL A 265 2.56 -3.52 5.94
C VAL A 265 2.08 -4.83 5.32
N ALA A 266 1.31 -5.62 6.07
CA ALA A 266 0.74 -6.87 5.59
C ALA A 266 -0.23 -6.64 4.41
N TYR A 267 -1.07 -5.61 4.50
CA TYR A 267 -1.93 -5.21 3.39
C TYR A 267 -1.13 -4.86 2.13
N ASN A 268 -0.11 -4.01 2.25
CA ASN A 268 0.73 -3.65 1.12
C ASN A 268 1.44 -4.87 0.52
N ALA A 269 1.92 -5.80 1.36
CA ALA A 269 2.52 -7.05 0.90
C ALA A 269 1.52 -7.91 0.12
N HIS A 270 0.28 -8.04 0.63
CA HIS A 270 -0.81 -8.72 -0.04
C HIS A 270 -1.12 -8.08 -1.40
N ARG A 271 -1.26 -6.76 -1.43
CA ARG A 271 -1.56 -6.04 -2.67
C ARG A 271 -0.45 -6.20 -3.71
N LEU A 272 0.81 -6.12 -3.28
CA LEU A 272 1.96 -6.33 -4.15
C LEU A 272 1.97 -7.74 -4.76
N THR A 273 1.66 -8.78 -3.98
CA THR A 273 1.57 -10.16 -4.48
C THR A 273 0.46 -10.28 -5.53
N ASN A 274 -0.71 -9.70 -5.27
CA ASN A 274 -1.82 -9.73 -6.22
C ASN A 274 -1.47 -8.99 -7.52
N LEU A 275 -0.77 -7.85 -7.45
CA LEU A 275 -0.33 -7.12 -8.62
C LEU A 275 0.69 -7.93 -9.44
N SER A 276 1.63 -8.63 -8.80
CA SER A 276 2.59 -9.49 -9.51
C SER A 276 1.91 -10.68 -10.18
N ILE A 277 0.95 -11.33 -9.52
CA ILE A 277 0.17 -12.43 -10.12
C ILE A 277 -0.61 -11.96 -11.35
N ILE A 278 -1.23 -10.78 -11.29
CA ILE A 278 -1.95 -10.20 -12.41
C ILE A 278 -0.99 -9.96 -13.59
N ILE A 279 0.17 -9.36 -13.33
CA ILE A 279 1.19 -9.09 -14.36
C ILE A 279 1.69 -10.41 -14.97
N ASP A 280 1.99 -11.41 -14.15
CA ASP A 280 2.43 -12.74 -14.63
C ASP A 280 1.33 -13.44 -15.43
N GLY A 281 0.07 -13.29 -15.03
CA GLY A 281 -1.08 -13.81 -15.76
C GLY A 281 -1.25 -13.14 -17.13
N PHE A 282 -1.15 -11.83 -17.21
CA PHE A 282 -1.15 -11.09 -18.49
C PHE A 282 0.02 -11.50 -19.38
N TYR A 283 1.22 -11.63 -18.82
CA TYR A 283 2.40 -12.06 -19.57
C TYR A 283 2.20 -13.47 -20.18
N LYS A 284 1.71 -14.43 -19.39
CA LYS A 284 1.38 -15.77 -19.89
C LYS A 284 0.29 -15.77 -20.96
N ALA A 285 -0.76 -14.95 -20.78
CA ALA A 285 -1.82 -14.81 -21.78
C ALA A 285 -1.28 -14.23 -23.09
N ILE A 286 -0.43 -13.20 -23.03
CA ILE A 286 0.23 -12.63 -24.21
C ILE A 286 1.12 -13.69 -24.89
N LEU A 287 1.95 -14.41 -24.13
CA LEU A 287 2.79 -15.47 -24.67
C LEU A 287 1.96 -16.57 -25.35
N ASN A 288 0.83 -16.98 -24.76
CA ASN A 288 -0.05 -17.98 -25.32
C ASN A 288 -0.73 -17.51 -26.63
N ILE A 289 -1.08 -16.22 -26.74
CA ILE A 289 -1.64 -15.62 -27.95
C ILE A 289 -0.59 -15.55 -29.05
N PHE A 290 0.66 -15.22 -28.73
CA PHE A 290 1.73 -15.02 -29.70
C PHE A 290 2.56 -16.28 -29.98
N SER A 291 2.52 -17.32 -29.13
CA SER A 291 3.23 -18.58 -29.32
C SER A 291 2.90 -19.28 -30.64
N PRO A 292 1.62 -19.41 -31.07
CA PRO A 292 1.32 -19.98 -32.40
C PRO A 292 1.88 -19.16 -33.57
N PHE A 293 1.89 -17.80 -33.38
CA PHE A 293 2.42 -16.89 -34.40
C PHE A 293 3.94 -16.98 -34.53
N MET A 294 4.65 -17.18 -33.43
CA MET A 294 6.11 -17.41 -33.44
C MET A 294 6.48 -18.73 -34.11
N VAL A 295 5.67 -19.79 -33.90
CA VAL A 295 5.84 -21.07 -34.56
C VAL A 295 5.59 -20.95 -36.08
N ILE A 296 4.55 -20.22 -36.47
CA ILE A 296 4.23 -19.97 -37.92
C ILE A 296 5.36 -19.16 -38.57
N MET A 297 5.94 -18.16 -37.87
CA MET A 297 7.09 -17.41 -38.35
C MET A 297 8.35 -18.24 -38.50
N GLN A 298 8.62 -19.15 -37.55
CA GLN A 298 9.75 -20.08 -37.68
C GLN A 298 9.57 -21.06 -38.85
N LEU A 299 8.33 -21.52 -39.07
CA LEU A 299 8.00 -22.38 -40.22
C LEU A 299 8.06 -21.61 -41.55
N ALA A 300 7.63 -20.35 -41.58
CA ALA A 300 7.69 -19.47 -42.75
C ALA A 300 9.14 -19.10 -43.14
N ASN A 301 10.02 -18.91 -42.20
CA ASN A 301 11.45 -18.64 -42.43
C ASN A 301 12.21 -19.90 -42.94
N ASN A 302 11.71 -21.09 -42.65
CA ASN A 302 12.29 -22.34 -43.12
C ASN A 302 11.81 -22.79 -44.52
N GLN A 303 10.79 -22.13 -45.07
CA GLN A 303 10.29 -22.40 -46.41
C GLN A 303 10.39 -21.14 -47.26
N ASN A 304 11.31 -21.16 -48.24
CA ASN A 304 11.56 -20.10 -49.23
C ASN A 304 10.37 -19.79 -50.18
N TYR A 305 9.12 -19.89 -49.72
CA TYR A 305 7.93 -19.66 -50.49
C TYR A 305 6.95 -18.75 -49.78
N PHE A 306 7.15 -17.42 -49.88
CA PHE A 306 6.04 -16.51 -49.57
C PHE A 306 5.99 -15.31 -50.50
N LYS A 307 4.79 -15.01 -51.02
CA LYS A 307 4.47 -13.87 -51.87
C LYS A 307 4.55 -12.54 -51.12
N PRO A 308 4.91 -11.42 -51.77
CA PRO A 308 5.22 -10.13 -51.10
C PRO A 308 4.11 -9.49 -50.23
N ARG A 309 2.82 -9.82 -50.47
CA ARG A 309 1.71 -9.27 -49.67
C ARG A 309 1.67 -9.74 -48.21
N VAL A 310 2.07 -10.96 -47.94
CA VAL A 310 2.10 -11.53 -46.59
C VAL A 310 3.24 -10.95 -45.78
N HIS A 311 4.29 -10.45 -46.44
CA HIS A 311 5.44 -9.86 -45.79
C HIS A 311 5.12 -8.49 -45.13
N GLU A 312 4.22 -7.68 -45.67
CA GLU A 312 3.82 -6.39 -45.10
C GLU A 312 2.91 -6.55 -43.88
N GLU A 313 1.97 -7.49 -43.90
CA GLU A 313 1.12 -7.81 -42.74
C GLU A 313 1.95 -8.41 -41.60
N ILE A 314 2.91 -9.28 -41.89
CA ILE A 314 3.84 -9.85 -40.92
C ILE A 314 4.74 -8.75 -40.33
N LEU A 315 5.22 -7.80 -41.15
CA LEU A 315 6.02 -6.67 -40.68
C LEU A 315 5.21 -5.72 -39.79
N CYS A 316 3.94 -5.50 -40.04
CA CYS A 316 3.05 -4.71 -39.20
C CYS A 316 2.83 -5.37 -37.81
N VAL A 317 2.56 -6.67 -37.82
CA VAL A 317 2.39 -7.45 -36.56
C VAL A 317 3.70 -7.53 -35.79
N THR A 318 4.86 -7.72 -36.44
CA THR A 318 6.17 -7.73 -35.77
C THR A 318 6.53 -6.36 -35.19
N ARG A 319 6.17 -5.25 -35.85
CA ARG A 319 6.36 -3.89 -35.29
C ARG A 319 5.48 -3.67 -34.06
N VAL A 320 4.23 -4.11 -34.08
CA VAL A 320 3.32 -3.99 -32.93
C VAL A 320 3.79 -4.89 -31.76
N THR A 321 4.25 -6.10 -32.04
CA THR A 321 4.79 -7.00 -30.99
C THR A 321 6.13 -6.52 -30.45
N HIS A 322 7.01 -5.98 -31.31
CA HIS A 322 8.28 -5.39 -30.88
C HIS A 322 8.04 -4.13 -30.04
N PHE A 323 7.05 -3.30 -30.40
CA PHE A 323 6.66 -2.13 -29.63
C PHE A 323 6.01 -2.49 -28.29
N ALA A 324 5.14 -3.50 -28.27
CA ALA A 324 4.57 -4.06 -27.04
C ALA A 324 5.65 -4.69 -26.14
N MET A 325 6.60 -5.44 -26.72
CA MET A 325 7.76 -5.97 -26.00
C MET A 325 8.70 -4.87 -25.50
N LEU A 326 8.93 -3.81 -26.27
CA LEU A 326 9.76 -2.68 -25.83
C LEU A 326 9.11 -1.90 -24.69
N ILE A 327 7.81 -1.66 -24.76
CA ILE A 327 7.07 -1.06 -23.65
C ILE A 327 7.12 -1.96 -22.40
N PHE A 328 7.03 -3.26 -22.59
CA PHE A 328 7.03 -4.24 -21.52
C PHE A 328 8.42 -4.45 -20.92
N THR A 329 9.48 -4.50 -21.74
CA THR A 329 10.88 -4.56 -21.26
C THR A 329 11.29 -3.27 -20.56
N LEU A 330 10.90 -2.11 -21.07
CA LEU A 330 11.14 -0.83 -20.40
C LEU A 330 10.41 -0.72 -19.05
N HIS A 331 9.27 -1.43 -18.87
CA HIS A 331 8.55 -1.48 -17.59
C HIS A 331 9.08 -2.54 -16.61
N LEU A 332 9.76 -3.59 -17.09
CA LEU A 332 10.23 -4.73 -16.28
C LEU A 332 11.75 -4.78 -16.08
N GLN A 333 12.56 -4.04 -16.86
CA GLN A 333 14.01 -3.99 -16.67
C GLN A 333 14.43 -3.69 -15.22
N PRO A 334 13.80 -2.75 -14.48
CA PRO A 334 14.15 -2.53 -13.08
C PRO A 334 13.80 -3.71 -12.16
N LEU A 335 13.04 -4.69 -12.61
CA LEU A 335 12.68 -5.88 -11.85
C LEU A 335 13.64 -7.07 -12.10
N ARG A 336 14.38 -7.07 -13.23
CA ARG A 336 15.34 -8.13 -13.60
C ARG A 336 16.77 -7.84 -13.17
N ASP A 337 17.22 -6.61 -13.23
CA ASP A 337 18.61 -6.23 -12.94
C ASP A 337 18.96 -6.18 -11.44
N ASN A 338 18.07 -6.68 -10.57
CA ASN A 338 18.23 -6.76 -9.12
C ASN A 338 18.05 -8.18 -8.55
N VAL A 339 18.35 -9.22 -9.33
CA VAL A 339 18.45 -10.61 -8.83
C VAL A 339 19.89 -10.93 -8.46
#